data_f74c96c35508496393c68f935ee00e07
#
_entry.id   f74c96c35508496393c68f935ee00e07
#
_cell.length_a   1.000
_cell.length_b   1.000
_cell.length_c   1.000
_cell.angle_alpha   90.00
_cell.angle_beta   90.00
_cell.angle_gamma   90.00
#
_symmetry.space_group_name_H-M   'P 1'
#
loop_
_entity.id
_entity.type
_entity.pdbx_description
1 polymer ?
#
loop_
_entity_poly.entity_id
_entity_poly.type
_entity_poly.pdbx_seq_one_letter_code
_entity_poly.pdbx_strand_id
1 'polypeptide(L)'
;MTLRLYDTATRQVRDFVPGTPGQVGIYVCGVTVQDPPHIGHLRGCGVTYDVLRRWLVRSGYQVTLVRNITDVDDKVLAKAIAADRPFWSIAYANELAVAAAYRDLNILPPAYEPRATGHMTEMHELIAALVERGHAYPADDGSGDVYFEVATFPAYGALSGQRPADMVPAEDGDPRGKRDPRDFALWKGAKLGEPADAQWPSPWGRGRPGWHIECSAMARRYLGDEFDIHGGGLDLVFPHHENEIAQSRATGLGFARHWMHSGLLNLGASKMSKSDGNILDLDGVRALGVRPVELRYYLVSAHYRSQIDYSHEALREAAVAYRRIEGFVARAVERVGAIKRSQRRRGDHSLGAAAPGGPGESGLLCADFVAAMDDDLNTPRALASVHEVLRDGNTAYTDGNDTALRGALGSLRAMLDVLGVDPLDPAWAGGGSDEALRGVVDALAAIALEQREAARVRKDWSAADAVRDQLKQAGILVEDTSQGPRWTLDGR
;
A
#
# COMPACT_ATOMS: atom_id res chain seq x y z
N MET A 1 -19.26 -19.18 3.73
CA MET A 1 -20.08 -18.08 3.16
C MET A 1 -19.39 -17.66 1.87
N THR A 2 -20.08 -17.06 0.93
CA THR A 2 -19.49 -16.59 -0.33
C THR A 2 -19.05 -15.15 -0.14
N LEU A 3 -17.81 -14.81 -0.54
CA LEU A 3 -17.33 -13.43 -0.53
C LEU A 3 -18.25 -12.56 -1.40
N ARG A 4 -18.69 -11.44 -0.86
CA ARG A 4 -19.48 -10.42 -1.54
C ARG A 4 -18.67 -9.13 -1.58
N LEU A 5 -18.64 -8.47 -2.72
CA LEU A 5 -17.93 -7.21 -2.90
C LEU A 5 -18.87 -6.18 -3.55
N TYR A 6 -18.71 -4.93 -3.17
CA TYR A 6 -19.40 -3.83 -3.85
C TYR A 6 -18.77 -3.61 -5.22
N ASP A 7 -19.59 -3.64 -6.24
CA ASP A 7 -19.19 -3.38 -7.61
C ASP A 7 -19.68 -2.00 -8.06
N THR A 8 -18.75 -1.11 -8.36
CA THR A 8 -19.06 0.25 -8.78
C THR A 8 -19.87 0.28 -10.08
N ALA A 9 -19.65 -0.66 -11.01
CA ALA A 9 -20.39 -0.72 -12.26
C ALA A 9 -21.89 -1.01 -12.07
N THR A 10 -22.21 -1.88 -11.11
CA THR A 10 -23.61 -2.24 -10.78
C THR A 10 -24.17 -1.44 -9.61
N ARG A 11 -23.30 -0.76 -8.84
CA ARG A 11 -23.62 -0.04 -7.58
C ARG A 11 -24.30 -0.92 -6.52
N GLN A 12 -23.92 -2.20 -6.49
CA GLN A 12 -24.47 -3.19 -5.58
C GLN A 12 -23.37 -4.05 -4.98
N VAL A 13 -23.60 -4.52 -3.76
CA VAL A 13 -22.82 -5.61 -3.17
C VAL A 13 -23.35 -6.93 -3.77
N ARG A 14 -22.50 -7.63 -4.47
CA ARG A 14 -22.85 -8.89 -5.15
C ARG A 14 -21.84 -9.98 -4.85
N ASP A 15 -22.25 -11.22 -5.03
CA ASP A 15 -21.38 -12.37 -4.86
C ASP A 15 -20.19 -12.27 -5.83
N PHE A 16 -19.00 -12.49 -5.28
CA PHE A 16 -17.79 -12.53 -6.07
C PHE A 16 -17.57 -13.93 -6.62
N VAL A 17 -17.56 -14.03 -7.93
CA VAL A 17 -17.30 -15.29 -8.66
C VAL A 17 -16.18 -15.04 -9.65
N PRO A 18 -15.00 -15.66 -9.46
CA PRO A 18 -13.89 -15.46 -10.39
C PRO A 18 -14.17 -16.11 -11.75
N GLY A 19 -13.58 -15.55 -12.80
CA GLY A 19 -13.68 -16.08 -14.17
C GLY A 19 -13.10 -17.47 -14.33
N THR A 20 -12.02 -17.74 -13.59
CA THR A 20 -11.39 -19.06 -13.51
C THR A 20 -11.50 -19.59 -12.09
N PRO A 21 -12.13 -20.76 -11.85
CA PRO A 21 -12.29 -21.30 -10.51
C PRO A 21 -10.94 -21.39 -9.76
N GLY A 22 -10.90 -20.84 -8.54
CA GLY A 22 -9.72 -20.87 -7.67
C GLY A 22 -8.63 -19.85 -8.03
N GLN A 23 -8.76 -19.08 -9.11
CA GLN A 23 -7.81 -18.06 -9.52
C GLN A 23 -8.47 -16.68 -9.54
N VAL A 24 -7.75 -15.65 -9.15
CA VAL A 24 -8.23 -14.26 -9.17
C VAL A 24 -7.17 -13.34 -9.76
N GLY A 25 -7.52 -12.69 -10.87
CA GLY A 25 -6.73 -11.62 -11.50
C GLY A 25 -7.17 -10.25 -11.01
N ILE A 26 -6.24 -9.47 -10.45
CA ILE A 26 -6.51 -8.11 -9.97
C ILE A 26 -5.56 -7.14 -10.66
N TYR A 27 -6.12 -6.11 -11.30
CA TYR A 27 -5.35 -4.96 -11.75
C TYR A 27 -5.66 -3.75 -10.86
N VAL A 28 -4.63 -3.08 -10.38
CA VAL A 28 -4.77 -1.85 -9.58
C VAL A 28 -4.06 -0.72 -10.28
N CYS A 29 -4.77 0.36 -10.59
CA CYS A 29 -4.13 1.58 -11.05
C CYS A 29 -3.21 2.10 -9.94
N GLY A 30 -1.92 2.10 -10.24
CA GLY A 30 -0.86 2.55 -9.35
C GLY A 30 -0.74 4.07 -9.32
N VAL A 31 0.35 4.55 -8.77
CA VAL A 31 0.59 5.98 -8.64
C VAL A 31 1.35 6.54 -9.83
N THR A 32 1.05 7.80 -10.19
CA THR A 32 1.93 8.60 -11.03
C THR A 32 3.12 9.08 -10.18
N VAL A 33 4.32 8.63 -10.53
CA VAL A 33 5.54 8.85 -9.72
C VAL A 33 6.15 10.25 -9.96
N GLN A 34 5.30 11.27 -9.88
CA GLN A 34 5.69 12.67 -9.97
C GLN A 34 6.30 13.21 -8.66
N ASP A 35 5.96 12.60 -7.53
CA ASP A 35 6.32 12.99 -6.17
C ASP A 35 6.35 11.77 -5.25
N PRO A 36 6.99 11.85 -4.05
CA PRO A 36 6.87 10.85 -3.01
C PRO A 36 5.39 10.60 -2.64
N PRO A 37 5.04 9.35 -2.23
CA PRO A 37 3.66 9.01 -1.92
C PRO A 37 3.20 9.66 -0.61
N HIS A 38 1.96 10.11 -0.58
CA HIS A 38 1.29 10.51 0.66
C HIS A 38 0.37 9.39 1.18
N ILE A 39 -0.10 9.52 2.43
CA ILE A 39 -0.91 8.47 3.09
C ILE A 39 -2.20 8.11 2.34
N GLY A 40 -2.76 9.01 1.54
CA GLY A 40 -3.89 8.74 0.66
C GLY A 40 -3.56 7.73 -0.44
N HIS A 41 -2.39 7.84 -1.09
CA HIS A 41 -1.90 6.84 -2.05
C HIS A 41 -1.66 5.49 -1.35
N LEU A 42 -1.05 5.52 -0.15
CA LEU A 42 -0.76 4.30 0.60
C LEU A 42 -2.04 3.54 1.00
N ARG A 43 -3.12 4.25 1.29
CA ARG A 43 -4.44 3.66 1.51
C ARG A 43 -5.04 3.13 0.22
N GLY A 44 -5.17 4.02 -0.78
CA GLY A 44 -5.95 3.80 -2.00
C GLY A 44 -5.43 2.67 -2.87
N CYS A 45 -4.17 2.75 -3.29
CA CYS A 45 -3.54 1.77 -4.18
C CYS A 45 -2.78 0.67 -3.42
N GLY A 46 -2.54 0.85 -2.11
CA GLY A 46 -1.73 -0.04 -1.27
C GLY A 46 -2.56 -0.89 -0.33
N VAL A 47 -2.85 -0.38 0.87
CA VAL A 47 -3.44 -1.14 1.99
C VAL A 47 -4.77 -1.78 1.63
N THR A 48 -5.66 -1.10 0.91
CA THR A 48 -6.97 -1.62 0.51
C THR A 48 -6.85 -2.93 -0.28
N TYR A 49 -6.00 -2.93 -1.31
CA TYR A 49 -5.85 -4.11 -2.18
C TYR A 49 -4.93 -5.17 -1.58
N ASP A 50 -4.06 -4.80 -0.65
CA ASP A 50 -3.29 -5.77 0.13
C ASP A 50 -4.20 -6.57 1.09
N VAL A 51 -5.14 -5.92 1.76
CA VAL A 51 -6.15 -6.59 2.61
C VAL A 51 -7.04 -7.51 1.76
N LEU A 52 -7.52 -7.04 0.60
CA LEU A 52 -8.28 -7.88 -0.34
C LEU A 52 -7.47 -9.11 -0.74
N ARG A 53 -6.21 -8.93 -1.16
CA ARG A 53 -5.33 -10.01 -1.57
C ARG A 53 -5.11 -11.03 -0.44
N ARG A 54 -4.81 -10.54 0.78
CA ARG A 54 -4.60 -11.41 1.96
C ARG A 54 -5.87 -12.21 2.28
N TRP A 55 -7.04 -11.58 2.18
CA TRP A 55 -8.31 -12.25 2.40
C TRP A 55 -8.59 -13.32 1.34
N LEU A 56 -8.40 -13.01 0.06
CA LEU A 56 -8.57 -13.97 -1.04
C LEU A 56 -7.62 -15.17 -0.91
N VAL A 57 -6.32 -14.92 -0.62
CA VAL A 57 -5.34 -15.99 -0.40
C VAL A 57 -5.73 -16.85 0.81
N ARG A 58 -6.18 -16.22 1.90
CA ARG A 58 -6.66 -16.93 3.09
C ARG A 58 -7.90 -17.76 2.81
N SER A 59 -8.74 -17.33 1.88
CA SER A 59 -9.93 -18.03 1.40
C SER A 59 -9.63 -19.14 0.37
N GLY A 60 -8.34 -19.38 0.07
CA GLY A 60 -7.88 -20.47 -0.80
C GLY A 60 -7.73 -20.10 -2.28
N TYR A 61 -7.84 -18.83 -2.66
CA TYR A 61 -7.61 -18.39 -4.03
C TYR A 61 -6.12 -18.20 -4.33
N GLN A 62 -5.72 -18.54 -5.55
CA GLN A 62 -4.46 -18.10 -6.15
C GLN A 62 -4.66 -16.71 -6.75
N VAL A 63 -3.99 -15.70 -6.20
CA VAL A 63 -4.18 -14.30 -6.58
C VAL A 63 -3.01 -13.79 -7.42
N THR A 64 -3.29 -13.29 -8.61
CA THR A 64 -2.35 -12.54 -9.45
C THR A 64 -2.72 -11.06 -9.38
N LEU A 65 -1.99 -10.29 -8.57
CA LEU A 65 -2.17 -8.85 -8.48
C LEU A 65 -1.10 -8.16 -9.33
N VAL A 66 -1.54 -7.30 -10.24
CA VAL A 66 -0.70 -6.41 -11.05
C VAL A 66 -1.03 -4.98 -10.67
N ARG A 67 0.00 -4.17 -10.43
CA ARG A 67 -0.14 -2.74 -10.13
C ARG A 67 0.87 -1.97 -10.97
N ASN A 68 0.44 -1.02 -11.76
CA ASN A 68 1.34 -0.29 -12.64
C ASN A 68 2.09 0.85 -11.92
N ILE A 69 3.13 1.31 -12.60
CA ILE A 69 3.83 2.56 -12.32
C ILE A 69 3.65 3.47 -13.54
N THR A 70 2.97 4.59 -13.35
CA THR A 70 2.91 5.65 -14.37
C THR A 70 4.17 6.50 -14.26
N ASP A 71 5.19 6.11 -15.02
CA ASP A 71 6.54 6.71 -15.00
C ASP A 71 6.74 7.79 -16.08
N VAL A 72 5.74 8.01 -16.95
CA VAL A 72 5.68 9.11 -17.91
C VAL A 72 4.29 9.76 -17.90
N ASP A 73 4.23 11.06 -17.63
CA ASP A 73 2.99 11.84 -17.55
C ASP A 73 3.34 13.34 -17.63
N ASP A 74 2.39 14.20 -17.99
CA ASP A 74 2.57 15.66 -18.04
C ASP A 74 3.17 16.24 -16.76
N LYS A 75 2.73 15.72 -15.61
CA LYS A 75 3.17 16.20 -14.30
C LYS A 75 4.61 15.75 -13.99
N VAL A 76 4.99 14.55 -14.41
CA VAL A 76 6.38 14.06 -14.29
C VAL A 76 7.30 14.93 -15.15
N LEU A 77 6.89 15.22 -16.39
CA LEU A 77 7.67 16.07 -17.30
C LEU A 77 7.79 17.50 -16.79
N ALA A 78 6.72 18.10 -16.29
CA ALA A 78 6.74 19.44 -15.70
C ALA A 78 7.73 19.52 -14.51
N LYS A 79 7.75 18.49 -13.65
CA LYS A 79 8.68 18.40 -12.52
C LYS A 79 10.12 18.23 -13.00
N ALA A 80 10.35 17.42 -14.03
CA ALA A 80 11.66 17.20 -14.62
C ALA A 80 12.24 18.49 -15.21
N ILE A 81 11.44 19.23 -15.98
CA ILE A 81 11.82 20.53 -16.54
C ILE A 81 12.11 21.53 -15.41
N ALA A 82 11.24 21.63 -14.41
CA ALA A 82 11.43 22.57 -13.30
C ALA A 82 12.68 22.26 -12.45
N ALA A 83 13.08 20.98 -12.38
CA ALA A 83 14.25 20.53 -11.64
C ALA A 83 15.53 20.47 -12.48
N ASP A 84 15.46 20.78 -13.78
CA ASP A 84 16.56 20.60 -14.75
C ASP A 84 17.18 19.18 -14.68
N ARG A 85 16.30 18.17 -14.67
CA ARG A 85 16.67 16.76 -14.57
C ARG A 85 15.95 15.93 -15.63
N PRO A 86 16.54 14.81 -16.11
CA PRO A 86 15.85 13.87 -16.97
C PRO A 86 14.57 13.31 -16.28
N PHE A 87 13.47 13.17 -17.05
CA PHE A 87 12.18 12.74 -16.49
C PHE A 87 12.27 11.37 -15.81
N TRP A 88 12.99 10.42 -16.41
CA TRP A 88 13.20 9.09 -15.85
C TRP A 88 13.91 9.10 -14.50
N SER A 89 14.77 10.11 -14.27
CA SER A 89 15.47 10.30 -12.98
C SER A 89 14.51 10.73 -11.86
N ILE A 90 13.53 11.60 -12.19
CA ILE A 90 12.47 12.02 -11.25
C ILE A 90 11.55 10.84 -10.97
N ALA A 91 11.07 10.18 -12.05
CA ALA A 91 10.18 9.04 -11.94
C ALA A 91 10.79 7.92 -11.10
N TYR A 92 12.02 7.52 -11.37
CA TYR A 92 12.70 6.45 -10.66
C TYR A 92 12.96 6.76 -9.18
N ALA A 93 13.35 7.98 -8.85
CA ALA A 93 13.54 8.38 -7.45
C ALA A 93 12.23 8.26 -6.65
N ASN A 94 11.11 8.70 -7.24
CA ASN A 94 9.80 8.61 -6.60
C ASN A 94 9.25 7.17 -6.58
N GLU A 95 9.51 6.36 -7.61
CA GLU A 95 9.19 4.93 -7.60
C GLU A 95 9.87 4.21 -6.44
N LEU A 96 11.15 4.48 -6.18
CA LEU A 96 11.87 3.94 -5.03
C LEU A 96 11.25 4.40 -3.70
N ALA A 97 10.81 5.66 -3.60
CA ALA A 97 10.12 6.17 -2.42
C ALA A 97 8.77 5.46 -2.20
N VAL A 98 8.00 5.22 -3.27
CA VAL A 98 6.75 4.45 -3.22
C VAL A 98 7.01 3.02 -2.75
N ALA A 99 7.99 2.33 -3.33
CA ALA A 99 8.36 0.98 -2.96
C ALA A 99 8.83 0.87 -1.49
N ALA A 100 9.58 1.87 -1.00
CA ALA A 100 9.98 1.95 0.40
C ALA A 100 8.76 2.12 1.32
N ALA A 101 7.86 3.06 1.00
CA ALA A 101 6.66 3.30 1.79
C ALA A 101 5.72 2.07 1.83
N TYR A 102 5.62 1.32 0.74
CA TYR A 102 4.85 0.08 0.72
C TYR A 102 5.48 -1.00 1.61
N ARG A 103 6.80 -1.17 1.58
CA ARG A 103 7.51 -2.09 2.50
C ARG A 103 7.29 -1.70 3.95
N ASP A 104 7.44 -0.42 4.27
CA ASP A 104 7.28 0.10 5.62
C ASP A 104 5.87 -0.11 6.18
N LEU A 105 4.85 -0.17 5.32
CA LEU A 105 3.48 -0.50 5.67
C LEU A 105 3.14 -2.00 5.54
N ASN A 106 4.12 -2.88 5.34
CA ASN A 106 3.90 -4.31 5.14
C ASN A 106 2.88 -4.61 4.03
N ILE A 107 2.89 -3.81 2.96
CA ILE A 107 2.11 -4.07 1.75
C ILE A 107 2.89 -5.09 0.92
N LEU A 108 2.28 -6.24 0.67
CA LEU A 108 2.91 -7.32 -0.09
C LEU A 108 3.23 -6.86 -1.52
N PRO A 109 4.42 -7.18 -2.05
CA PRO A 109 4.76 -6.87 -3.43
C PRO A 109 3.75 -7.55 -4.37
N PRO A 110 3.30 -6.87 -5.44
CA PRO A 110 2.41 -7.49 -6.43
C PRO A 110 3.15 -8.60 -7.20
N ALA A 111 2.42 -9.37 -8.00
CA ALA A 111 3.03 -10.34 -8.92
C ALA A 111 3.93 -9.64 -9.94
N TYR A 112 3.53 -8.45 -10.38
CA TYR A 112 4.33 -7.59 -11.25
C TYR A 112 3.92 -6.12 -11.13
N GLU A 113 4.90 -5.20 -11.29
CA GLU A 113 4.71 -3.76 -11.39
C GLU A 113 5.20 -3.25 -12.75
N PRO A 114 4.34 -3.27 -13.79
CA PRO A 114 4.72 -2.78 -15.12
C PRO A 114 4.83 -1.24 -15.13
N ARG A 115 5.86 -0.73 -15.82
CA ARG A 115 6.01 0.70 -16.10
C ARG A 115 5.37 1.05 -17.44
N ALA A 116 4.74 2.21 -17.53
CA ALA A 116 4.16 2.71 -18.77
C ALA A 116 5.19 2.78 -19.90
N THR A 117 6.41 3.28 -19.62
CA THR A 117 7.50 3.39 -20.61
C THR A 117 7.94 2.06 -21.21
N GLY A 118 7.70 0.94 -20.52
CA GLY A 118 8.02 -0.41 -21.01
C GLY A 118 6.97 -1.02 -21.93
N HIS A 119 5.83 -0.35 -22.20
CA HIS A 119 4.66 -0.94 -22.85
C HIS A 119 4.17 -0.15 -24.08
N MET A 120 5.04 0.60 -24.73
CA MET A 120 4.69 1.41 -25.91
C MET A 120 4.11 0.57 -27.04
N THR A 121 4.63 -0.64 -27.26
CA THR A 121 4.13 -1.55 -28.32
C THR A 121 2.68 -1.93 -28.08
N GLU A 122 2.34 -2.36 -26.86
CA GLU A 122 0.98 -2.77 -26.50
C GLU A 122 -0.01 -1.60 -26.60
N MET A 123 0.44 -0.39 -26.26
CA MET A 123 -0.37 0.81 -26.42
C MET A 123 -0.60 1.14 -27.89
N HIS A 124 0.44 1.08 -28.74
CA HIS A 124 0.30 1.31 -30.17
C HIS A 124 -0.65 0.31 -30.82
N GLU A 125 -0.57 -0.96 -30.47
CA GLU A 125 -1.45 -2.01 -30.97
C GLU A 125 -2.91 -1.73 -30.59
N LEU A 126 -3.15 -1.33 -29.34
CA LEU A 126 -4.49 -1.02 -28.88
C LEU A 126 -5.06 0.24 -29.57
N ILE A 127 -4.25 1.29 -29.72
CA ILE A 127 -4.64 2.52 -30.43
C ILE A 127 -4.94 2.22 -31.90
N ALA A 128 -4.09 1.43 -32.58
CA ALA A 128 -4.30 1.04 -33.95
C ALA A 128 -5.61 0.27 -34.15
N ALA A 129 -5.94 -0.65 -33.23
CA ALA A 129 -7.20 -1.37 -33.25
C ALA A 129 -8.42 -0.43 -33.07
N LEU A 130 -8.30 0.59 -32.22
CA LEU A 130 -9.35 1.61 -32.04
C LEU A 130 -9.55 2.45 -33.31
N VAL A 131 -8.47 2.84 -33.97
CA VAL A 131 -8.53 3.61 -35.24
C VAL A 131 -9.15 2.75 -36.32
N GLU A 132 -8.72 1.49 -36.48
CA GLU A 132 -9.27 0.57 -37.50
C GLU A 132 -10.76 0.34 -37.31
N ARG A 133 -11.26 0.32 -36.07
CA ARG A 133 -12.68 0.13 -35.76
C ARG A 133 -13.51 1.43 -35.78
N GLY A 134 -12.87 2.57 -36.04
CA GLY A 134 -13.55 3.85 -36.13
C GLY A 134 -13.93 4.46 -34.77
N HIS A 135 -13.24 4.07 -33.68
CA HIS A 135 -13.42 4.64 -32.34
C HIS A 135 -12.34 5.64 -31.95
N ALA A 136 -11.31 5.78 -32.79
CA ALA A 136 -10.24 6.75 -32.62
C ALA A 136 -9.83 7.37 -33.96
N TYR A 137 -9.25 8.55 -33.91
CA TYR A 137 -8.76 9.26 -35.09
C TYR A 137 -7.45 9.97 -34.82
N PRO A 138 -6.49 9.95 -35.76
CA PRO A 138 -5.36 10.87 -35.76
C PRO A 138 -5.87 12.30 -36.02
N ALA A 139 -5.28 13.28 -35.34
CA ALA A 139 -5.53 14.69 -35.59
C ALA A 139 -5.06 15.05 -37.00
N ASP A 140 -5.82 15.89 -37.71
CA ASP A 140 -5.56 16.32 -39.10
C ASP A 140 -4.77 17.63 -39.16
N ASP A 141 -4.33 18.17 -38.03
CA ASP A 141 -3.55 19.41 -37.91
C ASP A 141 -2.02 19.18 -37.98
N GLY A 142 -1.58 17.94 -38.18
CA GLY A 142 -0.16 17.59 -38.24
C GLY A 142 0.54 17.51 -36.87
N SER A 143 -0.19 17.61 -35.76
CA SER A 143 0.34 17.52 -34.41
C SER A 143 0.88 16.11 -34.08
N GLY A 144 0.35 15.07 -34.70
CA GLY A 144 0.63 13.67 -34.38
C GLY A 144 -0.17 13.15 -33.16
N ASP A 145 -1.15 13.92 -32.71
CA ASP A 145 -2.06 13.48 -31.63
C ASP A 145 -3.05 12.43 -32.17
N VAL A 146 -3.47 11.52 -31.28
CA VAL A 146 -4.56 10.57 -31.58
C VAL A 146 -5.56 10.64 -30.47
N TYR A 147 -6.83 10.76 -30.80
CA TYR A 147 -7.93 10.89 -29.85
C TYR A 147 -8.90 9.73 -29.94
N PHE A 148 -9.46 9.33 -28.80
CA PHE A 148 -10.65 8.48 -28.75
C PHE A 148 -11.88 9.35 -29.01
N GLU A 149 -12.75 8.93 -29.95
CA GLU A 149 -13.98 9.61 -30.29
C GLU A 149 -15.13 9.14 -29.41
N VAL A 150 -15.41 9.88 -28.33
CA VAL A 150 -16.38 9.49 -27.28
C VAL A 150 -17.78 9.25 -27.86
N ALA A 151 -18.19 10.03 -28.87
CA ALA A 151 -19.51 9.90 -29.53
C ALA A 151 -19.72 8.52 -30.19
N THR A 152 -18.65 7.80 -30.53
CA THR A 152 -18.72 6.47 -31.17
C THR A 152 -18.94 5.33 -30.20
N PHE A 153 -18.89 5.59 -28.87
CA PHE A 153 -19.08 4.57 -27.82
C PHE A 153 -20.32 4.89 -26.96
N PRO A 154 -21.52 4.40 -27.33
CA PRO A 154 -22.76 4.74 -26.66
C PRO A 154 -22.84 4.39 -25.17
N ALA A 155 -22.02 3.42 -24.70
CA ALA A 155 -21.97 3.01 -23.31
C ALA A 155 -21.06 3.90 -22.45
N TYR A 156 -20.46 4.98 -22.99
CA TYR A 156 -19.61 5.89 -22.24
C TYR A 156 -20.39 6.57 -21.11
N GLY A 157 -19.82 6.57 -19.92
CA GLY A 157 -20.45 7.08 -18.70
C GLY A 157 -21.20 6.01 -17.88
N ALA A 158 -21.21 4.75 -18.33
CA ALA A 158 -21.93 3.67 -17.62
C ALA A 158 -21.35 3.36 -16.24
N LEU A 159 -20.02 3.41 -16.08
CA LEU A 159 -19.35 3.20 -14.79
C LEU A 159 -19.58 4.38 -13.84
N SER A 160 -19.28 5.57 -14.31
CA SER A 160 -19.36 6.80 -13.50
C SER A 160 -20.79 7.25 -13.24
N GLY A 161 -21.73 6.89 -14.12
CA GLY A 161 -23.10 7.38 -14.14
C GLY A 161 -23.22 8.80 -14.68
N GLN A 162 -22.16 9.32 -15.28
CA GLN A 162 -22.19 10.62 -15.95
C GLN A 162 -22.80 10.51 -17.34
N ARG A 163 -23.60 11.48 -17.72
CA ARG A 163 -24.10 11.57 -19.09
C ARG A 163 -23.09 12.32 -19.95
N PRO A 164 -22.74 11.85 -21.15
CA PRO A 164 -21.79 12.55 -22.01
C PRO A 164 -22.17 14.02 -22.30
N ALA A 165 -23.46 14.31 -22.33
CA ALA A 165 -23.96 15.68 -22.54
C ALA A 165 -23.67 16.64 -21.36
N ASP A 166 -23.52 16.11 -20.15
CA ASP A 166 -23.33 16.89 -18.93
C ASP A 166 -21.85 16.95 -18.51
N MET A 167 -20.96 16.30 -19.28
CA MET A 167 -19.54 16.24 -18.96
C MET A 167 -18.88 17.59 -19.22
N VAL A 168 -18.18 18.09 -18.20
CA VAL A 168 -17.26 19.21 -18.40
C VAL A 168 -16.03 18.66 -19.12
N PRO A 169 -15.60 19.26 -20.24
CA PRO A 169 -14.38 18.84 -20.92
C PRO A 169 -13.19 18.83 -19.96
N ALA A 170 -12.34 17.82 -20.06
CA ALA A 170 -11.07 17.85 -19.33
C ALA A 170 -10.30 19.12 -19.76
N GLU A 171 -9.71 19.81 -18.80
CA GLU A 171 -8.77 20.91 -19.06
C GLU A 171 -7.46 20.33 -19.62
N ASP A 172 -7.53 19.71 -20.80
CA ASP A 172 -6.35 19.35 -21.59
C ASP A 172 -5.78 20.65 -22.14
N GLY A 173 -4.65 21.06 -21.65
CA GLY A 173 -4.07 22.39 -21.87
C GLY A 173 -3.85 22.84 -23.32
N ASP A 174 -4.11 21.99 -24.32
CA ASP A 174 -4.03 22.36 -25.74
C ASP A 174 -4.77 21.32 -26.59
N PRO A 175 -6.00 21.62 -27.03
CA PRO A 175 -6.86 20.67 -27.75
C PRO A 175 -6.54 20.59 -29.27
N ARG A 176 -5.26 20.40 -29.62
CA ARG A 176 -4.79 20.32 -31.04
C ARG A 176 -5.57 19.28 -31.83
N GLY A 177 -6.28 19.71 -32.86
CA GLY A 177 -7.01 18.83 -33.81
C GLY A 177 -8.10 17.94 -33.18
N LYS A 178 -8.52 18.21 -31.94
CA LYS A 178 -9.61 17.51 -31.24
C LYS A 178 -10.94 17.89 -31.88
N ARG A 179 -11.75 16.92 -32.33
CA ARG A 179 -13.05 17.12 -32.97
C ARG A 179 -14.17 17.48 -31.99
N ASP A 180 -14.16 16.89 -30.82
CA ASP A 180 -15.11 17.16 -29.71
C ASP A 180 -14.36 17.40 -28.42
N PRO A 181 -14.74 18.40 -27.62
CA PRO A 181 -14.09 18.63 -26.30
C PRO A 181 -14.10 17.44 -25.37
N ARG A 182 -15.00 16.50 -25.51
CA ARG A 182 -15.12 15.27 -24.70
C ARG A 182 -14.16 14.17 -25.13
N ASP A 183 -13.61 14.24 -26.36
CA ASP A 183 -12.63 13.26 -26.82
C ASP A 183 -11.38 13.34 -25.95
N PHE A 184 -10.72 12.21 -25.73
CA PHE A 184 -9.54 12.17 -24.90
C PHE A 184 -8.32 11.58 -25.63
N ALA A 185 -7.14 12.04 -25.25
CA ALA A 185 -5.92 11.67 -25.92
C ALA A 185 -5.54 10.20 -25.65
N LEU A 186 -5.25 9.47 -26.71
CA LEU A 186 -4.64 8.13 -26.71
C LEU A 186 -3.14 8.22 -26.95
N TRP A 187 -2.71 9.11 -27.82
CA TRP A 187 -1.33 9.44 -28.11
C TRP A 187 -1.18 10.96 -28.19
N LYS A 188 -0.18 11.49 -27.52
CA LYS A 188 0.15 12.91 -27.51
C LYS A 188 1.41 13.12 -28.34
N GLY A 189 1.28 13.72 -29.51
CA GLY A 189 2.41 14.09 -30.37
C GLY A 189 3.34 15.07 -29.68
N ALA A 190 4.63 14.96 -29.95
CA ALA A 190 5.68 15.76 -29.31
C ALA A 190 5.43 17.26 -29.47
N LYS A 191 5.62 18.01 -28.38
CA LYS A 191 5.50 19.47 -28.36
C LYS A 191 6.88 20.13 -28.36
N LEU A 192 6.94 21.34 -28.90
CA LEU A 192 8.14 22.14 -28.81
C LEU A 192 8.49 22.40 -27.31
N GLY A 193 9.74 22.12 -26.94
CA GLY A 193 10.22 22.29 -25.56
C GLY A 193 10.02 21.08 -24.64
N GLU A 194 9.32 20.03 -25.09
CA GLU A 194 9.28 18.77 -24.35
C GLU A 194 10.63 18.01 -24.46
N PRO A 195 11.07 17.34 -23.39
CA PRO A 195 12.31 16.57 -23.41
C PRO A 195 12.32 15.50 -24.50
N ALA A 196 13.39 15.43 -25.28
CA ALA A 196 13.52 14.50 -26.39
C ALA A 196 13.53 13.03 -25.96
N ASP A 197 13.98 12.76 -24.73
CA ASP A 197 14.02 11.45 -24.09
C ASP A 197 12.65 10.96 -23.59
N ALA A 198 11.64 11.85 -23.55
CA ALA A 198 10.23 11.53 -23.27
C ALA A 198 9.36 11.42 -24.53
N GLN A 199 9.98 11.13 -25.67
CA GLN A 199 9.30 11.04 -26.97
C GLN A 199 9.65 9.72 -27.65
N TRP A 200 8.68 8.85 -27.82
CA TRP A 200 8.82 7.57 -28.52
C TRP A 200 8.34 7.67 -29.98
N PRO A 201 8.93 6.88 -30.89
CA PRO A 201 8.40 6.76 -32.23
C PRO A 201 7.06 6.04 -32.21
N SER A 202 6.11 6.49 -33.04
CA SER A 202 4.83 5.83 -33.24
C SER A 202 4.40 5.90 -34.70
N PRO A 203 3.38 5.15 -35.13
CA PRO A 203 2.80 5.28 -36.49
C PRO A 203 2.27 6.70 -36.81
N TRP A 204 1.98 7.51 -35.81
CA TRP A 204 1.41 8.85 -35.94
C TRP A 204 2.44 9.96 -35.77
N GLY A 205 3.68 9.60 -35.52
CA GLY A 205 4.75 10.54 -35.25
C GLY A 205 5.40 10.34 -33.87
N ARG A 206 6.44 11.13 -33.57
CA ARG A 206 7.05 11.09 -32.23
C ARG A 206 6.10 11.67 -31.18
N GLY A 207 6.06 11.06 -30.01
CA GLY A 207 5.19 11.51 -28.94
C GLY A 207 5.23 10.57 -27.72
N ARG A 208 4.19 10.58 -26.92
CA ARG A 208 4.03 9.77 -25.73
C ARG A 208 2.57 9.34 -25.53
N PRO A 209 2.29 8.30 -24.71
CA PRO A 209 0.92 7.85 -24.49
C PRO A 209 0.07 8.90 -23.77
N GLY A 210 -1.23 8.85 -24.01
CA GLY A 210 -2.23 9.41 -23.12
C GLY A 210 -2.31 8.59 -21.83
N TRP A 211 -2.68 9.22 -20.73
CA TRP A 211 -2.69 8.58 -19.42
C TRP A 211 -3.55 7.31 -19.31
N HIS A 212 -4.68 7.27 -20.02
CA HIS A 212 -5.66 6.19 -19.86
C HIS A 212 -5.29 4.92 -20.62
N ILE A 213 -4.61 5.04 -21.78
CA ILE A 213 -4.23 3.88 -22.61
C ILE A 213 -3.19 3.00 -21.94
N GLU A 214 -2.40 3.55 -21.02
CA GLU A 214 -1.36 2.86 -20.30
C GLU A 214 -1.92 1.66 -19.51
N CYS A 215 -2.93 1.92 -18.68
CA CYS A 215 -3.55 0.89 -17.84
C CYS A 215 -4.33 -0.11 -18.67
N SER A 216 -5.06 0.32 -19.70
CA SER A 216 -5.77 -0.60 -20.60
C SER A 216 -4.82 -1.59 -21.27
N ALA A 217 -3.70 -1.12 -21.80
CA ALA A 217 -2.71 -1.95 -22.48
C ALA A 217 -1.98 -2.89 -21.51
N MET A 218 -1.55 -2.36 -20.35
CA MET A 218 -0.83 -3.16 -19.33
C MET A 218 -1.74 -4.20 -18.66
N ALA A 219 -3.00 -3.86 -18.34
CA ALA A 219 -3.95 -4.80 -17.78
C ALA A 219 -4.17 -5.98 -18.73
N ARG A 220 -4.42 -5.69 -20.02
CA ARG A 220 -4.56 -6.71 -21.08
C ARG A 220 -3.31 -7.58 -21.18
N ARG A 221 -2.13 -6.99 -21.19
CA ARG A 221 -0.85 -7.71 -21.32
C ARG A 221 -0.63 -8.77 -20.26
N TYR A 222 -0.99 -8.50 -19.01
CA TYR A 222 -0.67 -9.36 -17.88
C TYR A 222 -1.83 -10.21 -17.37
N LEU A 223 -3.07 -9.76 -17.58
CA LEU A 223 -4.27 -10.44 -17.08
C LEU A 223 -5.19 -10.95 -18.19
N GLY A 224 -4.89 -10.61 -19.46
CA GLY A 224 -5.70 -11.01 -20.61
C GLY A 224 -6.81 -10.02 -20.95
N ASP A 225 -7.64 -10.40 -21.92
CA ASP A 225 -8.70 -9.55 -22.45
C ASP A 225 -9.86 -9.33 -21.44
N GLU A 226 -10.02 -10.22 -20.48
CA GLU A 226 -10.97 -10.12 -19.37
C GLU A 226 -10.31 -10.64 -18.09
N PHE A 227 -10.51 -9.94 -16.97
CA PHE A 227 -9.98 -10.30 -15.66
C PHE A 227 -10.97 -9.98 -14.55
N ASP A 228 -10.69 -10.41 -13.30
CA ASP A 228 -11.71 -10.43 -12.27
C ASP A 228 -11.98 -9.06 -11.65
N ILE A 229 -10.94 -8.37 -11.15
CA ILE A 229 -11.11 -7.13 -10.38
C ILE A 229 -10.22 -6.04 -10.94
N HIS A 230 -10.82 -4.87 -11.24
CA HIS A 230 -10.08 -3.63 -11.47
C HIS A 230 -10.27 -2.68 -10.29
N GLY A 231 -9.19 -2.11 -9.82
CA GLY A 231 -9.18 -1.28 -8.64
C GLY A 231 -8.38 0.01 -8.73
N GLY A 232 -8.76 0.96 -7.87
CA GLY A 232 -8.09 2.26 -7.74
C GLY A 232 -8.76 3.15 -6.69
N GLY A 233 -8.37 4.42 -6.62
CA GLY A 233 -9.06 5.42 -5.83
C GLY A 233 -10.41 5.80 -6.43
N LEU A 234 -11.34 6.31 -5.61
CA LEU A 234 -12.66 6.77 -6.07
C LEU A 234 -12.55 7.89 -7.11
N ASP A 235 -11.51 8.69 -7.07
CA ASP A 235 -11.21 9.75 -8.02
C ASP A 235 -10.80 9.24 -9.41
N LEU A 236 -10.47 7.96 -9.54
CA LEU A 236 -10.17 7.31 -10.82
C LEU A 236 -11.42 6.83 -11.57
N VAL A 237 -12.58 6.72 -10.89
CA VAL A 237 -13.82 6.28 -11.55
C VAL A 237 -14.08 7.09 -12.83
N PHE A 238 -13.89 8.41 -12.73
CA PHE A 238 -13.96 9.32 -13.85
C PHE A 238 -12.85 10.37 -13.79
N PRO A 239 -12.16 10.65 -14.91
CA PRO A 239 -12.38 10.04 -16.22
C PRO A 239 -11.61 8.72 -16.46
N HIS A 240 -10.65 8.32 -15.60
CA HIS A 240 -9.62 7.33 -15.91
C HIS A 240 -10.22 5.94 -16.23
N HIS A 241 -10.93 5.33 -15.29
CA HIS A 241 -11.49 3.99 -15.47
C HIS A 241 -12.63 3.94 -16.50
N GLU A 242 -13.42 5.02 -16.63
CA GLU A 242 -14.40 5.13 -17.69
C GLU A 242 -13.74 5.09 -19.06
N ASN A 243 -12.61 5.80 -19.23
CA ASN A 243 -11.83 5.83 -20.46
C ASN A 243 -11.18 4.47 -20.76
N GLU A 244 -10.71 3.77 -19.75
CA GLU A 244 -10.17 2.41 -19.92
C GLU A 244 -11.23 1.41 -20.39
N ILE A 245 -12.46 1.49 -19.84
CA ILE A 245 -13.59 0.69 -20.32
C ILE A 245 -13.86 0.98 -21.79
N ALA A 246 -13.92 2.27 -22.16
CA ALA A 246 -14.17 2.67 -23.53
C ALA A 246 -13.08 2.13 -24.46
N GLN A 247 -11.81 2.29 -24.11
CA GLN A 247 -10.67 1.79 -24.88
C GLN A 247 -10.72 0.28 -25.10
N SER A 248 -10.97 -0.49 -24.05
CA SER A 248 -10.97 -1.95 -24.14
C SER A 248 -12.21 -2.47 -24.88
N ARG A 249 -13.40 -2.01 -24.51
CA ARG A 249 -14.66 -2.53 -25.07
C ARG A 249 -14.92 -2.08 -26.49
N ALA A 250 -14.45 -0.89 -26.90
CA ALA A 250 -14.56 -0.42 -28.28
C ALA A 250 -13.73 -1.27 -29.26
N THR A 251 -12.68 -1.95 -28.77
CA THR A 251 -11.95 -2.94 -29.58
C THR A 251 -12.64 -4.31 -29.63
N GLY A 252 -13.83 -4.46 -29.02
CA GLY A 252 -14.57 -5.72 -28.97
C GLY A 252 -14.04 -6.72 -27.93
N LEU A 253 -13.14 -6.28 -27.06
CA LEU A 253 -12.58 -7.08 -25.97
C LEU A 253 -13.47 -6.98 -24.72
N GLY A 254 -13.27 -7.88 -23.76
CA GLY A 254 -13.74 -7.72 -22.38
C GLY A 254 -12.95 -6.63 -21.65
N PHE A 255 -13.11 -6.59 -20.35
CA PHE A 255 -12.26 -5.87 -19.42
C PHE A 255 -12.52 -6.41 -17.99
N ALA A 256 -12.47 -5.57 -16.95
CA ALA A 256 -12.76 -6.02 -15.61
C ALA A 256 -14.21 -6.47 -15.42
N ARG A 257 -14.39 -7.60 -14.71
CA ARG A 257 -15.68 -8.16 -14.31
C ARG A 257 -16.27 -7.48 -13.09
N HIS A 258 -15.39 -6.91 -12.23
CA HIS A 258 -15.74 -6.26 -10.98
C HIS A 258 -14.92 -4.99 -10.78
N TRP A 259 -15.56 -3.89 -10.41
CA TRP A 259 -14.92 -2.59 -10.21
C TRP A 259 -14.93 -2.22 -8.75
N MET A 260 -13.74 -2.10 -8.17
CA MET A 260 -13.58 -1.82 -6.76
C MET A 260 -12.83 -0.49 -6.55
N HIS A 261 -13.45 0.45 -5.82
CA HIS A 261 -12.86 1.77 -5.58
C HIS A 261 -12.72 2.04 -4.08
N SER A 262 -11.55 2.52 -3.69
CA SER A 262 -11.29 2.96 -2.32
C SER A 262 -11.71 4.41 -2.11
N GLY A 263 -12.33 4.69 -0.96
CA GLY A 263 -12.68 6.05 -0.53
C GLY A 263 -11.43 6.92 -0.34
N LEU A 264 -11.61 8.23 -0.50
CA LEU A 264 -10.53 9.20 -0.37
C LEU A 264 -10.14 9.41 1.11
N LEU A 265 -8.94 9.92 1.31
CA LEU A 265 -8.48 10.43 2.58
C LEU A 265 -8.32 11.94 2.48
N ASN A 266 -9.09 12.66 3.32
CA ASN A 266 -9.10 14.12 3.36
C ASN A 266 -8.28 14.62 4.55
N LEU A 267 -7.64 15.77 4.40
CA LEU A 267 -7.03 16.52 5.49
C LEU A 267 -7.91 17.74 5.79
N GLY A 268 -8.66 17.66 6.89
CA GLY A 268 -9.66 18.67 7.22
C GLY A 268 -10.78 18.74 6.17
N ALA A 269 -11.25 19.95 5.85
CA ALA A 269 -12.33 20.17 4.88
C ALA A 269 -11.88 20.08 3.40
N SER A 270 -10.59 19.86 3.12
CA SER A 270 -10.02 19.83 1.75
C SER A 270 -9.33 18.50 1.44
N LYS A 271 -9.35 18.09 0.17
CA LYS A 271 -8.54 16.98 -0.36
C LYS A 271 -7.06 17.29 -0.08
N MET A 272 -6.24 16.26 0.21
CA MET A 272 -4.79 16.42 0.26
C MET A 272 -4.29 17.00 -1.05
N SER A 273 -3.63 18.15 -0.98
CA SER A 273 -3.08 18.85 -2.11
C SER A 273 -1.77 19.53 -1.74
N LYS A 274 -0.77 19.45 -2.64
CA LYS A 274 0.51 20.15 -2.45
C LYS A 274 0.36 21.66 -2.53
N SER A 275 -0.55 22.15 -3.36
CA SER A 275 -0.85 23.59 -3.45
C SER A 275 -1.30 24.18 -2.12
N ASP A 276 -1.95 23.36 -1.29
CA ASP A 276 -2.47 23.79 0.01
C ASP A 276 -1.49 23.51 1.16
N GLY A 277 -0.34 22.90 0.89
CA GLY A 277 0.68 22.56 1.89
C GLY A 277 0.22 21.53 2.94
N ASN A 278 -0.86 20.79 2.65
CA ASN A 278 -1.52 19.87 3.58
C ASN A 278 -1.25 18.40 3.27
N ILE A 279 -0.04 18.06 2.76
CA ILE A 279 0.35 16.67 2.47
C ILE A 279 0.96 16.04 3.71
N LEU A 280 0.51 14.84 4.03
CA LEU A 280 1.15 13.99 5.02
C LEU A 280 1.70 12.74 4.35
N ASP A 281 3.02 12.62 4.37
CA ASP A 281 3.76 11.43 3.98
C ASP A 281 4.11 10.56 5.20
N LEU A 282 4.83 9.47 4.96
CA LEU A 282 5.20 8.55 6.04
C LEU A 282 6.19 9.16 7.04
N ASP A 283 7.07 10.06 6.59
CA ASP A 283 8.03 10.73 7.47
C ASP A 283 7.32 11.76 8.37
N GLY A 284 6.32 12.47 7.85
CA GLY A 284 5.44 13.29 8.66
C GLY A 284 4.70 12.50 9.74
N VAL A 285 4.24 11.28 9.42
CA VAL A 285 3.62 10.38 10.41
C VAL A 285 4.64 9.96 11.48
N ARG A 286 5.87 9.60 11.08
CA ARG A 286 6.95 9.26 12.02
C ARG A 286 7.31 10.43 12.94
N ALA A 287 7.34 11.64 12.41
CA ALA A 287 7.59 12.85 13.19
C ALA A 287 6.53 13.10 14.29
N LEU A 288 5.31 12.56 14.12
CA LEU A 288 4.27 12.55 15.15
C LEU A 288 4.46 11.46 16.22
N GLY A 289 5.52 10.67 16.15
CA GLY A 289 5.79 9.53 17.04
C GLY A 289 4.90 8.31 16.78
N VAL A 290 4.33 8.19 15.56
CA VAL A 290 3.48 7.08 15.16
C VAL A 290 4.26 6.12 14.26
N ARG A 291 4.22 4.84 14.60
CA ARG A 291 4.91 3.78 13.85
C ARG A 291 4.12 3.40 12.58
N PRO A 292 4.78 2.88 11.53
CA PRO A 292 4.11 2.45 10.30
C PRO A 292 2.98 1.43 10.54
N VAL A 293 3.16 0.47 11.45
CA VAL A 293 2.11 -0.49 11.80
C VAL A 293 0.88 0.17 12.42
N GLU A 294 1.07 1.21 13.21
CA GLU A 294 -0.01 1.99 13.84
C GLU A 294 -0.76 2.81 12.79
N LEU A 295 -0.03 3.37 11.81
CA LEU A 295 -0.66 4.00 10.64
C LEU A 295 -1.47 2.97 9.84
N ARG A 296 -0.90 1.79 9.56
CA ARG A 296 -1.64 0.74 8.84
C ARG A 296 -2.91 0.35 9.60
N TYR A 297 -2.84 0.18 10.92
CA TYR A 297 -4.00 -0.09 11.77
C TYR A 297 -5.06 1.01 11.66
N TYR A 298 -4.65 2.28 11.66
CA TYR A 298 -5.54 3.41 11.42
C TYR A 298 -6.23 3.33 10.06
N LEU A 299 -5.48 3.03 8.99
CA LEU A 299 -6.02 2.97 7.63
C LEU A 299 -7.02 1.82 7.43
N VAL A 300 -6.83 0.68 8.11
CA VAL A 300 -7.77 -0.45 8.05
C VAL A 300 -8.93 -0.32 9.03
N SER A 301 -8.91 0.64 9.96
CA SER A 301 -9.99 0.85 10.91
C SER A 301 -11.25 1.45 10.28
N ALA A 302 -11.13 2.04 9.11
CA ALA A 302 -12.25 2.52 8.31
C ALA A 302 -12.56 1.55 7.15
N HIS A 303 -13.83 1.42 6.80
CA HIS A 303 -14.22 0.66 5.62
C HIS A 303 -13.55 1.22 4.37
N TYR A 304 -13.07 0.34 3.46
CA TYR A 304 -12.29 0.81 2.29
C TYR A 304 -13.05 1.82 1.41
N ARG A 305 -14.37 1.71 1.28
CA ARG A 305 -15.20 2.65 0.52
C ARG A 305 -15.50 3.96 1.26
N SER A 306 -15.33 3.99 2.57
CA SER A 306 -15.60 5.20 3.36
C SER A 306 -14.49 6.22 3.15
N GLN A 307 -14.88 7.47 3.06
CA GLN A 307 -13.97 8.58 3.18
C GLN A 307 -13.39 8.63 4.60
N ILE A 308 -12.12 8.96 4.73
CA ILE A 308 -11.48 9.20 6.03
C ILE A 308 -11.17 10.69 6.13
N ASP A 309 -11.75 11.35 7.11
CA ASP A 309 -11.32 12.68 7.51
C ASP A 309 -10.18 12.52 8.51
N TYR A 310 -8.97 12.75 8.03
CA TYR A 310 -7.76 12.58 8.82
C TYR A 310 -7.66 13.65 9.92
N SER A 311 -7.32 13.19 11.12
CA SER A 311 -6.84 14.07 12.19
C SER A 311 -5.67 13.41 12.95
N HIS A 312 -4.77 14.25 13.49
CA HIS A 312 -3.68 13.75 14.35
C HIS A 312 -4.22 13.05 15.60
N GLU A 313 -5.37 13.46 16.10
CA GLU A 313 -6.03 12.85 17.27
C GLU A 313 -6.49 11.44 16.95
N ALA A 314 -7.28 11.24 15.87
CA ALA A 314 -7.76 9.94 15.45
C ALA A 314 -6.61 8.95 15.15
N LEU A 315 -5.51 9.44 14.55
CA LEU A 315 -4.31 8.63 14.32
C LEU A 315 -3.66 8.20 15.65
N ARG A 316 -3.55 9.10 16.63
CA ARG A 316 -3.00 8.77 17.96
C ARG A 316 -3.90 7.81 18.74
N GLU A 317 -5.20 7.96 18.66
CA GLU A 317 -6.16 7.03 19.28
C GLU A 317 -6.03 5.61 18.68
N ALA A 318 -5.92 5.50 17.35
CA ALA A 318 -5.67 4.23 16.68
C ALA A 318 -4.33 3.61 17.10
N ALA A 319 -3.28 4.41 17.25
CA ALA A 319 -1.97 3.95 17.75
C ALA A 319 -2.07 3.41 19.18
N VAL A 320 -2.81 4.08 20.07
CA VAL A 320 -3.07 3.60 21.44
C VAL A 320 -3.85 2.28 21.44
N ALA A 321 -4.86 2.17 20.57
CA ALA A 321 -5.65 0.93 20.43
C ALA A 321 -4.78 -0.23 19.95
N TYR A 322 -3.93 -0.01 18.96
CA TYR A 322 -2.99 -1.01 18.46
C TYR A 322 -2.00 -1.46 19.54
N ARG A 323 -1.40 -0.55 20.30
CA ARG A 323 -0.47 -0.88 21.41
C ARG A 323 -1.08 -1.77 22.49
N ARG A 324 -2.39 -1.69 22.72
CA ARG A 324 -3.10 -2.60 23.64
C ARG A 324 -3.10 -4.04 23.10
N ILE A 325 -3.32 -4.20 21.80
CA ILE A 325 -3.27 -5.49 21.11
C ILE A 325 -1.85 -6.06 21.19
N GLU A 326 -0.86 -5.27 20.82
CA GLU A 326 0.56 -5.62 20.84
C GLU A 326 1.00 -6.06 22.26
N GLY A 327 0.64 -5.29 23.27
CA GLY A 327 0.96 -5.61 24.67
C GLY A 327 0.34 -6.92 25.16
N PHE A 328 -0.89 -7.24 24.73
CA PHE A 328 -1.49 -8.55 25.01
C PHE A 328 -0.74 -9.67 24.29
N VAL A 329 -0.46 -9.52 22.98
CA VAL A 329 0.26 -10.55 22.21
C VAL A 329 1.61 -10.86 22.84
N ALA A 330 2.38 -9.83 23.24
CA ALA A 330 3.68 -10.00 23.90
C ALA A 330 3.57 -10.83 25.20
N ARG A 331 2.65 -10.45 26.10
CA ARG A 331 2.46 -11.18 27.38
C ARG A 331 1.96 -12.61 27.16
N ALA A 332 1.03 -12.81 26.23
CA ALA A 332 0.48 -14.13 25.91
C ALA A 332 1.55 -15.07 25.34
N VAL A 333 2.38 -14.58 24.42
CA VAL A 333 3.51 -15.35 23.85
C VAL A 333 4.51 -15.76 24.94
N GLU A 334 4.90 -14.84 25.82
CA GLU A 334 5.82 -15.12 26.93
C GLU A 334 5.27 -16.24 27.82
N ARG A 335 3.99 -16.13 28.22
CA ARG A 335 3.32 -17.14 29.06
C ARG A 335 3.22 -18.50 28.38
N VAL A 336 2.75 -18.54 27.13
CA VAL A 336 2.65 -19.78 26.33
C VAL A 336 4.02 -20.43 26.16
N GLY A 337 5.07 -19.63 25.93
CA GLY A 337 6.45 -20.10 25.85
C GLY A 337 6.96 -20.69 27.19
N ALA A 338 6.62 -20.08 28.32
CA ALA A 338 6.96 -20.60 29.65
C ALA A 338 6.28 -21.94 29.92
N ILE A 339 5.01 -22.09 29.54
CA ILE A 339 4.26 -23.35 29.69
C ILE A 339 4.92 -24.46 28.87
N LYS A 340 5.24 -24.24 27.60
CA LYS A 340 5.93 -25.22 26.74
C LYS A 340 7.28 -25.66 27.35
N ARG A 341 8.05 -24.73 27.89
CA ARG A 341 9.32 -25.06 28.57
C ARG A 341 9.12 -25.93 29.86
N SER A 342 8.09 -25.64 30.64
CA SER A 342 7.73 -26.40 31.84
C SER A 342 7.29 -27.83 31.51
N GLN A 343 6.45 -28.00 30.48
CA GLN A 343 5.98 -29.31 30.02
C GLN A 343 7.13 -30.18 29.48
N ARG A 344 8.02 -29.62 28.66
CA ARG A 344 9.23 -30.32 28.19
C ARG A 344 10.11 -30.82 29.31
N ARG A 345 10.27 -30.02 30.38
CA ARG A 345 11.04 -30.43 31.58
C ARG A 345 10.37 -31.57 32.37
N ARG A 346 9.05 -31.73 32.29
CA ARG A 346 8.29 -32.81 32.92
C ARG A 346 8.16 -34.07 32.05
N GLY A 347 8.77 -34.11 30.87
CA GLY A 347 8.70 -35.27 29.99
C GLY A 347 7.34 -35.49 29.31
N ASP A 348 6.46 -34.51 29.36
CA ASP A 348 5.15 -34.57 28.72
C ASP A 348 5.29 -34.18 27.26
N HIS A 349 5.33 -35.20 26.36
CA HIS A 349 5.45 -35.06 24.92
C HIS A 349 4.08 -35.06 24.21
N SER A 350 2.96 -34.98 24.91
CA SER A 350 1.61 -35.11 24.37
C SER A 350 1.16 -33.98 23.47
N LEU A 351 1.93 -32.89 23.39
CA LEU A 351 1.68 -31.80 22.42
C LEU A 351 2.79 -31.80 21.39
N GLY A 352 2.45 -32.25 20.19
CA GLY A 352 3.34 -32.30 19.04
C GLY A 352 4.15 -31.04 18.80
N ALA A 353 5.33 -31.20 18.26
CA ALA A 353 6.31 -30.15 18.00
C ALA A 353 5.83 -29.17 16.92
N ALA A 354 4.99 -28.20 17.29
CA ALA A 354 4.77 -27.02 16.51
C ALA A 354 5.39 -25.84 17.26
N ALA A 355 6.37 -25.19 16.64
CA ALA A 355 6.92 -23.94 17.14
C ALA A 355 5.81 -22.88 17.19
N PRO A 356 5.71 -22.04 18.25
CA PRO A 356 4.75 -20.95 18.22
C PRO A 356 5.19 -19.93 17.18
N GLY A 357 4.42 -19.83 16.08
CA GLY A 357 4.48 -18.69 15.17
C GLY A 357 5.34 -18.82 13.93
N GLY A 358 5.44 -20.00 13.31
CA GLY A 358 5.80 -20.07 11.90
C GLY A 358 4.63 -19.61 11.02
N PRO A 359 4.87 -19.04 9.81
CA PRO A 359 3.81 -18.81 8.84
C PRO A 359 3.25 -20.18 8.41
N GLY A 360 2.15 -20.63 9.05
CA GLY A 360 1.56 -21.96 8.80
C GLY A 360 0.74 -22.55 9.94
N GLU A 361 0.81 -22.09 11.18
CA GLU A 361 -0.21 -22.41 12.18
C GLU A 361 -1.45 -21.55 11.88
N SER A 362 -2.34 -22.04 11.03
CA SER A 362 -3.64 -21.44 10.74
C SER A 362 -4.50 -21.48 12.00
N GLY A 363 -4.35 -20.46 12.86
CA GLY A 363 -5.33 -20.19 13.91
C GLY A 363 -6.71 -20.13 13.26
N LEU A 364 -7.72 -20.74 13.88
CA LEU A 364 -9.08 -20.67 13.40
C LEU A 364 -9.54 -19.21 13.50
N LEU A 365 -9.89 -18.61 12.37
CA LEU A 365 -10.58 -17.33 12.35
C LEU A 365 -11.93 -17.47 13.05
N CYS A 366 -12.31 -16.49 13.88
CA CYS A 366 -13.66 -16.51 14.46
C CYS A 366 -14.71 -16.26 13.36
N ALA A 367 -15.90 -16.84 13.55
CA ALA A 367 -16.97 -16.78 12.55
C ALA A 367 -17.40 -15.35 12.21
N ASP A 368 -17.44 -14.47 13.22
CA ASP A 368 -17.84 -13.07 13.02
C ASP A 368 -16.80 -12.27 12.21
N PHE A 369 -15.50 -12.55 12.37
CA PHE A 369 -14.47 -11.98 11.53
C PHE A 369 -14.62 -12.44 10.07
N VAL A 370 -14.82 -13.73 9.84
CA VAL A 370 -15.08 -14.29 8.50
C VAL A 370 -16.30 -13.65 7.87
N ALA A 371 -17.41 -13.56 8.63
CA ALA A 371 -18.65 -12.95 8.16
C ALA A 371 -18.47 -11.45 7.82
N ALA A 372 -17.62 -10.74 8.58
CA ALA A 372 -17.31 -9.35 8.30
C ALA A 372 -16.46 -9.18 7.04
N MET A 373 -15.45 -10.03 6.87
CA MET A 373 -14.56 -9.96 5.69
C MET A 373 -15.26 -10.41 4.42
N ASP A 374 -16.19 -11.38 4.51
CA ASP A 374 -17.02 -11.83 3.39
C ASP A 374 -18.12 -10.81 3.01
N ASP A 375 -18.44 -9.86 3.88
CA ASP A 375 -19.40 -8.80 3.64
C ASP A 375 -18.70 -7.50 3.24
N ASP A 376 -18.21 -7.44 2.01
CA ASP A 376 -17.59 -6.28 1.39
C ASP A 376 -16.34 -5.79 2.12
N LEU A 377 -15.51 -6.71 2.62
CA LEU A 377 -14.30 -6.40 3.39
C LEU A 377 -14.58 -5.41 4.54
N ASN A 378 -15.58 -5.68 5.34
CA ASN A 378 -16.00 -4.81 6.45
C ASN A 378 -14.96 -4.84 7.57
N THR A 379 -13.82 -4.18 7.34
CA THR A 379 -12.71 -4.14 8.29
C THR A 379 -13.07 -3.50 9.63
N PRO A 380 -13.95 -2.49 9.75
CA PRO A 380 -14.42 -2.02 11.05
C PRO A 380 -15.10 -3.11 11.89
N ARG A 381 -15.99 -3.90 11.26
CA ARG A 381 -16.64 -5.03 11.93
C ARG A 381 -15.66 -6.16 12.23
N ALA A 382 -14.72 -6.42 11.34
CA ALA A 382 -13.64 -7.38 11.56
C ALA A 382 -12.77 -6.98 12.76
N LEU A 383 -12.44 -5.70 12.92
CA LEU A 383 -11.71 -5.17 14.08
C LEU A 383 -12.53 -5.26 15.38
N ALA A 384 -13.86 -5.13 15.33
CA ALA A 384 -14.68 -5.39 16.51
C ALA A 384 -14.49 -6.83 17.00
N SER A 385 -14.49 -7.82 16.10
CA SER A 385 -14.20 -9.22 16.46
C SER A 385 -12.77 -9.41 16.99
N VAL A 386 -11.78 -8.69 16.47
CA VAL A 386 -10.41 -8.66 17.02
C VAL A 386 -10.42 -8.21 18.48
N HIS A 387 -11.16 -7.14 18.80
CA HIS A 387 -11.25 -6.62 20.18
C HIS A 387 -12.05 -7.54 21.11
N GLU A 388 -13.01 -8.31 20.62
CA GLU A 388 -13.72 -9.33 21.40
C GLU A 388 -12.77 -10.47 21.78
N VAL A 389 -12.05 -11.03 20.81
CA VAL A 389 -11.07 -12.10 21.07
C VAL A 389 -9.93 -11.59 21.98
N LEU A 390 -9.51 -10.34 21.84
CA LEU A 390 -8.55 -9.70 22.74
C LEU A 390 -9.06 -9.64 24.19
N ARG A 391 -10.33 -9.30 24.41
CA ARG A 391 -10.95 -9.28 25.74
C ARG A 391 -11.00 -10.67 26.36
N ASP A 392 -11.46 -11.66 25.60
CA ASP A 392 -11.54 -13.05 26.03
C ASP A 392 -10.15 -13.61 26.34
N GLY A 393 -9.14 -13.25 25.52
CA GLY A 393 -7.76 -13.60 25.77
C GLY A 393 -7.20 -13.00 27.07
N ASN A 394 -7.50 -11.73 27.39
CA ASN A 394 -7.11 -11.11 28.65
C ASN A 394 -7.80 -11.78 29.84
N THR A 395 -9.08 -12.17 29.74
CA THR A 395 -9.79 -12.94 30.78
C THR A 395 -9.11 -14.30 30.97
N ALA A 396 -8.86 -15.04 29.89
CA ALA A 396 -8.16 -16.32 29.96
C ALA A 396 -6.75 -16.20 30.57
N TYR A 397 -6.05 -15.11 30.29
CA TYR A 397 -4.75 -14.81 30.88
C TYR A 397 -4.86 -14.62 32.40
N THR A 398 -5.83 -13.84 32.86
CA THR A 398 -6.08 -13.53 34.26
C THR A 398 -6.51 -14.78 35.07
N ASP A 399 -7.42 -15.58 34.49
CA ASP A 399 -7.97 -16.78 35.11
C ASP A 399 -7.01 -17.97 35.10
N GLY A 400 -5.86 -17.84 34.46
CA GLY A 400 -4.92 -18.94 34.35
C GLY A 400 -5.34 -20.03 33.37
N ASN A 401 -6.31 -19.78 32.49
CA ASN A 401 -6.78 -20.76 31.53
C ASN A 401 -5.87 -20.78 30.29
N ASP A 402 -4.82 -21.58 30.37
CA ASP A 402 -3.79 -21.66 29.33
C ASP A 402 -4.29 -22.21 28.00
N THR A 403 -5.32 -23.04 28.00
CA THR A 403 -5.91 -23.59 26.77
C THR A 403 -6.70 -22.51 26.02
N ALA A 404 -7.57 -21.77 26.72
CA ALA A 404 -8.31 -20.65 26.15
C ALA A 404 -7.34 -19.54 25.69
N LEU A 405 -6.28 -19.24 26.46
CA LEU A 405 -5.26 -18.26 26.10
C LEU A 405 -4.55 -18.61 24.79
N ARG A 406 -4.16 -19.86 24.59
CA ARG A 406 -3.55 -20.31 23.31
C ARG A 406 -4.50 -20.17 22.13
N GLY A 407 -5.78 -20.56 22.32
CA GLY A 407 -6.81 -20.39 21.29
C GLY A 407 -7.02 -18.93 20.92
N ALA A 408 -7.18 -18.07 21.92
CA ALA A 408 -7.35 -16.62 21.70
C ALA A 408 -6.13 -15.99 21.00
N LEU A 409 -4.90 -16.33 21.43
CA LEU A 409 -3.66 -15.84 20.81
C LEU A 409 -3.57 -16.28 19.35
N GLY A 410 -3.84 -17.56 19.03
CA GLY A 410 -3.80 -18.08 17.67
C GLY A 410 -4.82 -17.42 16.76
N SER A 411 -6.07 -17.30 17.24
CA SER A 411 -7.15 -16.64 16.48
C SER A 411 -6.86 -15.15 16.26
N LEU A 412 -6.44 -14.45 17.31
CA LEU A 412 -6.09 -13.03 17.24
C LEU A 412 -5.01 -12.75 16.18
N ARG A 413 -3.91 -13.51 16.23
CA ARG A 413 -2.82 -13.37 15.27
C ARG A 413 -3.26 -13.67 13.84
N ALA A 414 -4.08 -14.71 13.63
CA ALA A 414 -4.60 -15.03 12.30
C ALA A 414 -5.47 -13.91 11.72
N MET A 415 -6.29 -13.25 12.54
CA MET A 415 -7.08 -12.09 12.13
C MET A 415 -6.20 -10.87 11.82
N LEU A 416 -5.21 -10.61 12.67
CA LEU A 416 -4.27 -9.49 12.47
C LEU A 416 -3.38 -9.68 11.24
N ASP A 417 -3.00 -10.91 10.90
CA ASP A 417 -2.24 -11.25 9.69
C ASP A 417 -3.03 -10.92 8.41
N VAL A 418 -4.33 -11.23 8.38
CA VAL A 418 -5.22 -10.83 7.27
C VAL A 418 -5.24 -9.31 7.08
N LEU A 419 -5.25 -8.55 8.17
CA LEU A 419 -5.20 -7.09 8.13
C LEU A 419 -3.77 -6.55 7.91
N GLY A 420 -2.76 -7.44 7.97
CA GLY A 420 -1.34 -7.11 7.83
C GLY A 420 -0.77 -6.33 9.01
N VAL A 421 -1.33 -6.51 10.21
CA VAL A 421 -0.94 -5.80 11.44
C VAL A 421 -0.61 -6.76 12.59
N ASP A 422 -0.23 -8.02 12.30
CA ASP A 422 0.23 -8.95 13.34
C ASP A 422 1.56 -8.43 13.94
N PRO A 423 1.61 -8.14 15.26
CA PRO A 423 2.82 -7.60 15.90
C PRO A 423 4.06 -8.49 15.78
N LEU A 424 3.87 -9.78 15.49
CA LEU A 424 4.95 -10.75 15.34
C LEU A 424 5.33 -11.01 13.87
N ASP A 425 4.75 -10.28 12.93
CA ASP A 425 5.18 -10.34 11.54
C ASP A 425 6.62 -9.81 11.43
N PRO A 426 7.56 -10.59 10.84
CA PRO A 426 8.94 -10.15 10.65
C PRO A 426 9.09 -8.81 9.92
N ALA A 427 8.13 -8.43 9.10
CA ALA A 427 8.13 -7.15 8.41
C ALA A 427 8.14 -5.94 9.37
N TRP A 428 7.62 -6.11 10.59
CA TRP A 428 7.63 -5.06 11.61
C TRP A 428 8.89 -5.04 12.48
N ALA A 429 9.71 -6.09 12.43
CA ALA A 429 10.94 -6.20 13.23
C ALA A 429 12.08 -5.28 12.76
N GLY A 430 12.04 -4.82 11.50
CA GLY A 430 13.12 -4.01 10.89
C GLY A 430 12.94 -2.49 10.93
N GLY A 431 11.76 -1.98 11.30
CA GLY A 431 11.40 -0.56 11.07
C GLY A 431 11.40 0.36 12.29
N GLY A 432 11.45 -0.14 13.49
CA GLY A 432 11.34 0.70 14.70
C GLY A 432 12.09 0.21 15.94
N SER A 433 12.45 -1.06 15.97
CA SER A 433 13.13 -1.63 17.15
C SER A 433 14.59 -1.21 17.24
N ASP A 434 15.31 -1.11 16.13
CA ASP A 434 16.73 -0.77 16.13
C ASP A 434 16.96 0.70 16.49
N GLU A 435 16.16 1.62 16.00
CA GLU A 435 16.31 3.06 16.31
C GLU A 435 15.82 3.38 17.73
N ALA A 436 14.70 2.79 18.16
CA ALA A 436 14.21 2.92 19.53
C ALA A 436 15.14 2.20 20.54
N LEU A 437 15.62 0.99 20.21
CA LEU A 437 16.63 0.28 21.00
C LEU A 437 17.95 1.05 21.03
N ARG A 438 18.37 1.62 19.90
CA ARG A 438 19.56 2.46 19.83
C ARG A 438 19.42 3.71 20.70
N GLY A 439 18.27 4.37 20.69
CA GLY A 439 17.96 5.48 21.60
C GLY A 439 18.00 5.10 23.09
N VAL A 440 17.49 3.92 23.44
CA VAL A 440 17.58 3.39 24.81
C VAL A 440 19.04 3.05 25.17
N VAL A 441 19.77 2.41 24.27
CA VAL A 441 21.21 2.10 24.48
C VAL A 441 22.02 3.38 24.58
N ASP A 442 21.75 4.41 23.74
CA ASP A 442 22.39 5.74 23.83
C ASP A 442 22.18 6.35 25.23
N ALA A 443 20.93 6.34 25.73
CA ALA A 443 20.60 6.89 27.04
C ALA A 443 21.28 6.13 28.18
N LEU A 444 21.30 4.79 28.14
CA LEU A 444 21.96 3.96 29.16
C LEU A 444 23.48 4.10 29.12
N ALA A 445 24.06 4.16 27.91
CA ALA A 445 25.49 4.39 27.73
C ALA A 445 25.90 5.77 28.27
N ALA A 446 25.09 6.81 28.02
CA ALA A 446 25.35 8.16 28.55
C ALA A 446 25.37 8.17 30.08
N ILE A 447 24.38 7.53 30.74
CA ILE A 447 24.33 7.42 32.19
C ILE A 447 25.59 6.69 32.74
N ALA A 448 25.99 5.58 32.11
CA ALA A 448 27.18 4.83 32.53
C ALA A 448 28.47 5.64 32.33
N LEU A 449 28.58 6.40 31.24
CA LEU A 449 29.71 7.29 30.95
C LEU A 449 29.81 8.45 31.97
N GLU A 450 28.66 9.04 32.37
CA GLU A 450 28.60 10.03 33.43
C GLU A 450 29.11 9.47 34.78
N GLN A 451 28.70 8.23 35.16
CA GLN A 451 29.18 7.58 36.37
C GLN A 451 30.68 7.31 36.31
N ARG A 452 31.20 6.88 35.15
CA ARG A 452 32.62 6.68 34.93
C ARG A 452 33.39 7.99 35.08
N GLU A 453 32.92 9.07 34.51
CA GLU A 453 33.58 10.38 34.61
C GLU A 453 33.55 10.92 36.03
N ALA A 454 32.43 10.77 36.73
CA ALA A 454 32.34 11.11 38.15
C ALA A 454 33.35 10.32 39.01
N ALA A 455 33.60 9.04 38.75
CA ALA A 455 34.63 8.25 39.37
C ALA A 455 36.04 8.78 39.07
N ARG A 456 36.31 9.14 37.83
CA ARG A 456 37.61 9.73 37.41
C ARG A 456 37.88 11.07 38.11
N VAL A 457 36.87 11.92 38.23
CA VAL A 457 36.99 13.21 38.96
C VAL A 457 37.37 12.99 40.42
N ARG A 458 36.80 11.95 41.03
CA ARG A 458 37.16 11.56 42.41
C ARG A 458 38.48 10.77 42.53
N LYS A 459 39.18 10.53 41.42
CA LYS A 459 40.38 9.70 41.29
C LYS A 459 40.18 8.23 41.73
N ASP A 460 38.95 7.76 41.65
CA ASP A 460 38.59 6.35 41.88
C ASP A 460 38.73 5.57 40.56
N TRP A 461 39.96 5.23 40.24
CA TRP A 461 40.30 4.55 38.99
C TRP A 461 39.71 3.14 38.92
N SER A 462 39.59 2.46 40.07
CA SER A 462 39.01 1.11 40.16
C SER A 462 37.53 1.11 39.74
N ALA A 463 36.75 2.08 40.24
CA ALA A 463 35.35 2.22 39.87
C ALA A 463 35.18 2.64 38.37
N ALA A 464 36.06 3.50 37.87
CA ALA A 464 36.02 3.92 36.48
C ALA A 464 36.32 2.76 35.51
N ASP A 465 37.29 1.91 35.84
CA ASP A 465 37.64 0.72 35.05
C ASP A 465 36.52 -0.35 35.14
N ALA A 466 35.91 -0.55 36.31
CA ALA A 466 34.78 -1.46 36.45
C ALA A 466 33.60 -1.09 35.55
N VAL A 467 33.24 0.19 35.43
CA VAL A 467 32.19 0.65 34.52
C VAL A 467 32.56 0.39 33.05
N ARG A 468 33.81 0.64 32.67
CA ARG A 468 34.30 0.37 31.33
C ARG A 468 34.24 -1.10 30.96
N ASP A 469 34.63 -1.97 31.88
CA ASP A 469 34.61 -3.42 31.67
C ASP A 469 33.18 -3.97 31.60
N GLN A 470 32.24 -3.43 32.38
CA GLN A 470 30.82 -3.77 32.27
C GLN A 470 30.22 -3.35 30.91
N LEU A 471 30.53 -2.14 30.44
CA LEU A 471 30.11 -1.69 29.11
C LEU A 471 30.67 -2.62 28.05
N LYS A 472 31.95 -2.98 28.12
CA LYS A 472 32.61 -3.91 27.20
C LYS A 472 31.97 -5.29 27.18
N GLN A 473 31.62 -5.83 28.36
CA GLN A 473 30.90 -7.10 28.48
C GLN A 473 29.52 -7.05 27.87
N ALA A 474 28.84 -5.89 27.92
CA ALA A 474 27.56 -5.62 27.25
C ALA A 474 27.69 -5.39 25.73
N GLY A 475 28.91 -5.44 25.16
CA GLY A 475 29.15 -5.20 23.74
C GLY A 475 29.26 -3.72 23.37
N ILE A 476 29.50 -2.83 24.34
CA ILE A 476 29.68 -1.39 24.13
C ILE A 476 31.17 -1.04 24.30
N LEU A 477 31.82 -0.65 23.22
CA LEU A 477 33.20 -0.19 23.22
C LEU A 477 33.25 1.32 23.50
N VAL A 478 34.05 1.72 24.50
CA VAL A 478 34.23 3.12 24.89
C VAL A 478 35.62 3.61 24.47
N GLU A 479 35.65 4.70 23.74
CA GLU A 479 36.86 5.39 23.31
C GLU A 479 36.90 6.80 23.93
N ASP A 480 37.99 7.13 24.62
CA ASP A 480 38.21 8.47 25.19
C ASP A 480 38.78 9.39 24.10
N THR A 481 38.04 10.44 23.77
CA THR A 481 38.50 11.45 22.76
C THR A 481 38.72 12.81 23.42
N SER A 482 39.39 13.71 22.71
CA SER A 482 39.60 15.10 23.17
C SER A 482 38.30 15.91 23.36
N GLN A 483 37.18 15.42 22.85
CA GLN A 483 35.84 16.03 22.98
C GLN A 483 34.94 15.29 23.96
N GLY A 484 35.47 14.31 24.73
CA GLY A 484 34.76 13.47 25.64
C GLY A 484 34.70 12.00 25.18
N PRO A 485 34.20 11.10 26.04
CA PRO A 485 34.08 9.69 25.70
C PRO A 485 33.07 9.46 24.60
N ARG A 486 33.42 8.64 23.59
CA ARG A 486 32.55 8.13 22.55
C ARG A 486 32.35 6.61 22.74
N TRP A 487 31.21 6.12 22.30
CA TRP A 487 30.94 4.69 22.36
C TRP A 487 30.49 4.16 20.97
N THR A 488 30.76 2.89 20.74
CA THR A 488 30.32 2.13 19.56
C THR A 488 29.88 0.73 19.98
N LEU A 489 28.98 0.09 19.21
CA LEU A 489 28.69 -1.31 19.41
C LEU A 489 29.81 -2.17 18.84
N ASP A 490 30.19 -3.23 19.60
CA ASP A 490 31.12 -4.25 19.12
C ASP A 490 30.46 -5.02 17.97
N GLY A 491 30.94 -4.84 16.75
CA GLY A 491 30.37 -5.40 15.53
C GLY A 491 30.61 -6.92 15.44
N ARG A 492 29.93 -7.71 16.28
CA ARG A 492 29.88 -9.18 16.16
C ARG A 492 28.64 -9.65 15.45
#